data_dba6aea6527938aa7f3b1f09f1eaea9e
#
_entry.id   dba6aea6527938aa7f3b1f09f1eaea9e
#
_cell.length_a   1.000
_cell.length_b   1.000
_cell.length_c   1.000
_cell.angle_alpha   90.00
_cell.angle_beta   90.00
_cell.angle_gamma   90.00
#
_symmetry.space_group_name_H-M   'P 1'
#
loop_
_entity.id
_entity.type
_entity.pdbx_description
1 polymer ?
#
loop_
_entity_poly.entity_id
_entity_poly.type
_entity_poly.pdbx_seq_one_letter_code
_entity_poly.pdbx_strand_id
1 'polypeptide(L)'
;MKKSFSILSIFTLLIFSNLTINSCGSREDTVSCFPNAPINVILNLNLPAYYSLNQVGGWKYIDEQSSGTRGLIVVRASSTTFKIYDRNAPHICPDTNTTLEVKDDISVVCPKDNAKWILLTGQPTAVANVPPKTYLSNYDANSNVLNIYY
;
A
#
# COMPACT_ATOMS: atom_id res chain seq x y z
N MET A 1 0.46 18.37 56.02
CA MET A 1 0.51 17.06 55.39
C MET A 1 -0.34 16.87 54.12
N LYS A 2 -1.39 17.64 53.88
CA LYS A 2 -2.25 17.51 52.67
C LYS A 2 -1.63 18.00 51.34
N LYS A 3 -0.66 18.96 51.40
CA LYS A 3 -0.03 19.49 50.14
C LYS A 3 1.03 18.60 49.55
N SER A 4 1.74 17.80 50.35
CA SER A 4 2.78 16.86 49.88
C SER A 4 2.20 15.67 49.09
N PHE A 5 1.00 15.21 49.46
CA PHE A 5 0.31 14.12 48.75
C PHE A 5 -0.14 14.50 47.36
N SER A 6 -0.56 15.76 47.16
CA SER A 6 -0.99 16.26 45.84
C SER A 6 0.17 16.34 44.84
N ILE A 7 1.34 16.77 45.27
CA ILE A 7 2.52 16.90 44.42
C ILE A 7 3.07 15.52 44.01
N LEU A 8 3.07 14.56 44.91
CA LEU A 8 3.49 13.18 44.62
C LEU A 8 2.55 12.49 43.61
N SER A 9 1.25 12.74 43.72
CA SER A 9 0.24 12.21 42.77
C SER A 9 0.39 12.79 41.37
N ILE A 10 0.69 14.09 41.22
CA ILE A 10 0.94 14.74 39.93
C ILE A 10 2.25 14.22 39.29
N PHE A 11 3.29 13.99 40.10
CA PHE A 11 4.56 13.45 39.60
C PHE A 11 4.44 12.01 39.10
N THR A 12 3.66 11.15 39.77
CA THR A 12 3.36 9.80 39.30
C THR A 12 2.53 9.79 38.03
N LEU A 13 1.55 10.70 37.88
CA LEU A 13 0.75 10.82 36.65
C LEU A 13 1.60 11.25 35.43
N LEU A 14 2.56 12.16 35.64
CA LEU A 14 3.48 12.64 34.59
C LEU A 14 4.48 11.58 34.15
N ILE A 15 4.90 10.67 35.04
CA ILE A 15 5.81 9.57 34.69
C ILE A 15 5.08 8.49 33.89
N PHE A 16 3.80 8.21 34.19
CA PHE A 16 3.01 7.25 33.44
C PHE A 16 2.62 7.71 32.02
N SER A 17 2.52 9.03 31.79
CA SER A 17 2.19 9.56 30.46
C SER A 17 3.33 9.46 29.43
N ASN A 18 4.56 9.23 29.85
CA ASN A 18 5.71 9.10 28.95
C ASN A 18 5.99 7.65 28.46
N LEU A 19 5.22 6.67 28.91
CA LEU A 19 5.44 5.26 28.56
C LEU A 19 4.65 4.77 27.34
N THR A 20 3.86 5.65 26.68
CA THR A 20 2.95 5.23 25.60
C THR A 20 3.34 5.70 24.19
N ILE A 21 4.54 6.26 23.98
CA ILE A 21 4.98 6.74 22.66
C ILE A 21 6.17 5.94 22.13
N ASN A 22 6.04 4.62 22.07
CA ASN A 22 6.98 3.79 21.31
C ASN A 22 6.20 2.72 20.55
N SER A 23 5.44 3.10 19.53
CA SER A 23 4.94 2.19 18.52
C SER A 23 4.89 2.89 17.16
N CYS A 24 6.07 3.25 16.67
CA CYS A 24 6.28 3.47 15.25
C CYS A 24 7.36 2.49 14.80
N GLY A 25 7.04 1.19 14.93
CA GLY A 25 7.75 0.15 14.22
C GLY A 25 7.29 0.23 12.77
N SER A 26 8.20 0.56 11.85
CA SER A 26 8.00 0.24 10.44
C SER A 26 7.84 -1.28 10.36
N ARG A 27 6.61 -1.77 10.32
CA ARG A 27 6.36 -3.16 9.94
C ARG A 27 6.87 -3.30 8.52
N GLU A 28 7.94 -4.05 8.33
CA GLU A 28 8.19 -4.67 7.04
C GLU A 28 7.08 -5.70 6.84
N ASP A 29 6.00 -5.26 6.21
CA ASP A 29 4.81 -6.08 5.99
C ASP A 29 5.01 -7.09 4.84
N THR A 30 6.27 -7.36 4.46
CA THR A 30 6.62 -8.28 3.37
C THR A 30 7.64 -9.32 3.83
N VAL A 31 7.65 -10.47 3.14
CA VAL A 31 8.69 -11.52 3.38
C VAL A 31 10.08 -11.03 3.03
N SER A 32 11.11 -11.60 3.68
CA SER A 32 12.51 -11.18 3.51
C SER A 32 13.06 -11.34 2.07
N CYS A 33 12.47 -12.22 1.28
CA CYS A 33 12.79 -12.46 -0.13
C CYS A 33 11.98 -11.56 -1.10
N PHE A 34 11.22 -10.59 -0.57
CA PHE A 34 10.46 -9.66 -1.42
C PHE A 34 11.44 -8.81 -2.26
N PRO A 35 11.21 -8.69 -3.59
CA PRO A 35 12.12 -7.96 -4.46
C PRO A 35 12.18 -6.47 -4.09
N ASN A 36 13.40 -5.94 -3.99
CA ASN A 36 13.64 -4.52 -3.82
C ASN A 36 14.09 -3.92 -5.17
N ALA A 37 13.13 -3.53 -5.99
CA ALA A 37 13.38 -2.90 -7.27
C ALA A 37 12.98 -1.41 -7.24
N PRO A 38 13.70 -0.53 -7.96
CA PRO A 38 13.34 0.87 -8.02
C PRO A 38 11.99 1.05 -8.72
N ILE A 39 11.18 1.96 -8.19
CA ILE A 39 9.92 2.37 -8.79
C ILE A 39 10.04 3.84 -9.19
N ASN A 40 9.86 4.12 -10.46
CA ASN A 40 9.81 5.49 -11.00
C ASN A 40 9.03 5.47 -12.32
N VAL A 41 7.73 5.68 -12.25
CA VAL A 41 6.82 5.61 -13.39
C VAL A 41 6.01 6.89 -13.49
N ILE A 42 5.87 7.42 -14.70
CA ILE A 42 5.08 8.60 -15.00
C ILE A 42 3.97 8.21 -15.98
N LEU A 43 2.72 8.34 -15.55
CA LEU A 43 1.54 8.00 -16.34
C LEU A 43 0.79 9.28 -16.76
N ASN A 44 0.70 9.53 -18.07
CA ASN A 44 -0.19 10.56 -18.60
C ASN A 44 -1.58 9.94 -18.82
N LEU A 45 -2.52 10.22 -17.91
CA LEU A 45 -3.86 9.64 -17.92
C LEU A 45 -4.77 10.16 -19.06
N ASN A 46 -4.30 11.14 -19.85
CA ASN A 46 -4.97 11.55 -21.07
C ASN A 46 -4.79 10.55 -22.22
N LEU A 47 -3.81 9.65 -22.11
CA LEU A 47 -3.57 8.63 -23.13
C LEU A 47 -4.64 7.53 -23.06
N PRO A 48 -5.11 7.03 -24.21
CA PRO A 48 -6.12 5.96 -24.26
C PRO A 48 -5.73 4.69 -23.47
N ALA A 49 -4.42 4.41 -23.37
CA ALA A 49 -3.89 3.27 -22.63
C ALA A 49 -4.26 3.28 -21.14
N TYR A 50 -4.52 4.46 -20.55
CA TYR A 50 -4.84 4.65 -19.13
C TYR A 50 -6.27 5.12 -18.88
N TYR A 51 -7.14 5.02 -19.87
CA TYR A 51 -8.52 5.53 -19.81
C TYR A 51 -9.29 5.01 -18.58
N SER A 52 -9.08 3.75 -18.19
CA SER A 52 -9.71 3.16 -17.00
C SER A 52 -9.40 3.92 -15.72
N LEU A 53 -8.21 4.51 -15.62
CA LEU A 53 -7.77 5.28 -14.44
C LEU A 53 -8.42 6.67 -14.33
N ASN A 54 -9.23 7.08 -15.30
CA ASN A 54 -9.99 8.34 -15.22
C ASN A 54 -11.28 8.23 -14.40
N GLN A 55 -11.67 7.01 -14.02
CA GLN A 55 -12.87 6.76 -13.20
C GLN A 55 -12.49 6.20 -11.84
N VAL A 56 -13.20 6.62 -10.79
CA VAL A 56 -13.04 6.05 -9.43
C VAL A 56 -13.41 4.56 -9.47
N GLY A 57 -12.57 3.72 -8.88
CA GLY A 57 -12.66 2.27 -8.98
C GLY A 57 -12.00 1.67 -10.22
N GLY A 58 -11.68 2.48 -11.23
CA GLY A 58 -10.93 2.02 -12.39
C GLY A 58 -9.50 1.63 -12.03
N TRP A 59 -8.99 0.60 -12.66
CA TRP A 59 -7.66 0.06 -12.39
C TRP A 59 -6.93 -0.36 -13.66
N LYS A 60 -5.59 -0.56 -13.56
CA LYS A 60 -4.75 -1.04 -14.66
C LYS A 60 -3.49 -1.70 -14.15
N TYR A 61 -3.01 -2.72 -14.87
CA TYR A 61 -1.63 -3.19 -14.75
C TYR A 61 -0.67 -2.22 -15.44
N ILE A 62 0.44 -1.95 -14.76
CA ILE A 62 1.52 -1.11 -15.28
C ILE A 62 2.78 -1.96 -15.32
N ASP A 63 3.24 -2.27 -16.52
CA ASP A 63 4.42 -3.10 -16.80
C ASP A 63 5.52 -2.28 -17.51
N GLU A 64 5.60 -0.99 -17.21
CA GLU A 64 6.54 -0.06 -17.81
C GLU A 64 7.93 -0.18 -17.20
N GLN A 65 8.91 0.44 -17.83
CA GLN A 65 10.26 0.52 -17.27
C GLN A 65 10.21 1.11 -15.86
N SER A 66 10.99 0.54 -14.92
CA SER A 66 11.01 0.95 -13.52
C SER A 66 9.67 0.81 -12.75
N SER A 67 8.83 -0.15 -13.19
CA SER A 67 7.60 -0.53 -12.47
C SER A 67 7.78 -1.75 -11.55
N GLY A 68 9.01 -2.06 -11.16
CA GLY A 68 9.33 -3.22 -10.33
C GLY A 68 9.60 -4.49 -11.13
N THR A 69 9.66 -5.63 -10.46
CA THR A 69 10.02 -6.93 -11.09
C THR A 69 8.85 -7.59 -11.81
N ARG A 70 7.61 -7.28 -11.41
CA ARG A 70 6.38 -7.88 -11.94
C ARG A 70 5.32 -6.86 -12.32
N GLY A 71 5.71 -5.57 -12.34
CA GLY A 71 4.79 -4.48 -12.59
C GLY A 71 3.93 -4.12 -11.38
N LEU A 72 2.99 -3.21 -11.60
CA LEU A 72 2.13 -2.64 -10.57
C LEU A 72 0.65 -2.88 -10.90
N ILE A 73 -0.19 -2.85 -9.87
CA ILE A 73 -1.63 -2.64 -9.99
C ILE A 73 -1.89 -1.21 -9.53
N VAL A 74 -2.37 -0.37 -10.42
CA VAL A 74 -2.79 1.00 -10.09
C VAL A 74 -4.30 1.04 -10.08
N VAL A 75 -4.89 1.58 -9.00
CA VAL A 75 -6.35 1.76 -8.89
C VAL A 75 -6.66 3.18 -8.43
N ARG A 76 -7.63 3.83 -9.06
CA ARG A 76 -8.10 5.15 -8.64
C ARG A 76 -9.05 5.01 -7.46
N ALA A 77 -8.60 5.41 -6.27
CA ALA A 77 -9.37 5.27 -5.03
C ALA A 77 -10.37 6.42 -4.82
N SER A 78 -10.05 7.62 -5.32
CA SER A 78 -10.93 8.79 -5.30
C SER A 78 -10.68 9.71 -6.49
N SER A 79 -11.29 10.88 -6.51
CA SER A 79 -11.03 11.90 -7.56
C SER A 79 -9.56 12.32 -7.65
N THR A 80 -8.81 12.25 -6.55
CA THR A 80 -7.43 12.74 -6.47
C THR A 80 -6.43 11.73 -5.91
N THR A 81 -6.87 10.55 -5.45
CA THR A 81 -6.00 9.57 -4.81
C THR A 81 -5.96 8.26 -5.57
N PHE A 82 -4.78 7.66 -5.62
CA PHE A 82 -4.53 6.36 -6.21
C PHE A 82 -3.95 5.40 -5.17
N LYS A 83 -4.23 4.11 -5.32
CA LYS A 83 -3.54 3.02 -4.63
C LYS A 83 -2.67 2.32 -5.64
N ILE A 84 -1.41 2.13 -5.27
CA ILE A 84 -0.42 1.48 -6.12
C ILE A 84 0.09 0.26 -5.37
N TYR A 85 -0.15 -0.91 -5.91
CA TYR A 85 0.29 -2.19 -5.34
C TYR A 85 1.37 -2.83 -6.20
N ASP A 86 2.40 -3.38 -5.56
CA ASP A 86 3.31 -4.30 -6.23
C ASP A 86 2.56 -5.59 -6.61
N ARG A 87 2.90 -6.16 -7.75
CA ARG A 87 2.32 -7.45 -8.18
C ARG A 87 3.06 -8.67 -7.62
N ASN A 88 4.11 -8.49 -6.84
CA ASN A 88 4.64 -9.57 -6.01
C ASN A 88 3.76 -9.79 -4.78
N ALA A 89 3.48 -11.04 -4.45
CA ALA A 89 2.73 -11.38 -3.24
C ALA A 89 3.55 -11.02 -1.98
N PRO A 90 2.97 -10.29 -1.00
CA PRO A 90 3.74 -9.79 0.14
C PRO A 90 4.11 -10.86 1.17
N HIS A 91 3.38 -11.97 1.22
CA HIS A 91 3.41 -12.99 2.27
C HIS A 91 4.14 -14.28 1.88
N ILE A 92 4.53 -14.42 0.60
CA ILE A 92 5.27 -15.57 0.10
C ILE A 92 6.39 -15.13 -0.85
N CYS A 93 7.48 -15.91 -0.91
CA CYS A 93 8.58 -15.61 -1.82
C CYS A 93 8.15 -15.69 -3.28
N PRO A 94 8.71 -14.83 -4.16
CA PRO A 94 8.43 -14.88 -5.59
C PRO A 94 8.74 -16.24 -6.21
N ASP A 95 7.74 -16.81 -6.89
CA ASP A 95 7.79 -18.09 -7.56
C ASP A 95 6.80 -18.07 -8.73
N THR A 96 6.68 -19.18 -9.46
CA THR A 96 5.61 -19.39 -10.43
C THR A 96 4.25 -19.21 -9.74
N ASN A 97 3.32 -18.52 -10.38
CA ASN A 97 1.96 -18.26 -9.88
C ASN A 97 1.85 -17.38 -8.61
N THR A 98 2.91 -16.65 -8.22
CA THR A 98 2.84 -15.70 -7.10
C THR A 98 2.65 -14.24 -7.56
N THR A 99 2.42 -14.01 -8.84
CA THR A 99 2.09 -12.67 -9.36
C THR A 99 0.62 -12.36 -9.05
N LEU A 100 0.39 -11.25 -8.38
CA LEU A 100 -0.95 -10.81 -8.02
C LEU A 100 -1.78 -10.46 -9.26
N GLU A 101 -3.04 -10.88 -9.24
CA GLU A 101 -4.02 -10.63 -10.30
C GLU A 101 -5.26 -9.97 -9.74
N VAL A 102 -5.89 -9.12 -10.55
CA VAL A 102 -7.22 -8.57 -10.23
C VAL A 102 -8.29 -9.53 -10.71
N LYS A 103 -9.27 -9.80 -9.85
CA LYS A 103 -10.44 -10.64 -10.16
C LYS A 103 -11.72 -9.84 -9.88
N ASP A 104 -12.64 -9.93 -10.84
CA ASP A 104 -13.99 -9.34 -10.77
C ASP A 104 -13.98 -7.82 -10.48
N ASP A 105 -12.89 -7.12 -10.83
CA ASP A 105 -12.66 -5.67 -10.61
C ASP A 105 -12.75 -5.21 -9.15
N ILE A 106 -12.80 -6.14 -8.19
CA ILE A 106 -12.99 -5.85 -6.75
C ILE A 106 -11.93 -6.47 -5.85
N SER A 107 -11.26 -7.52 -6.28
CA SER A 107 -10.28 -8.25 -5.47
C SER A 107 -8.93 -8.37 -6.16
N VAL A 108 -7.88 -8.33 -5.35
CA VAL A 108 -6.54 -8.77 -5.74
C VAL A 108 -6.36 -10.18 -5.19
N VAL A 109 -5.84 -11.09 -6.00
CA VAL A 109 -5.71 -12.51 -5.66
C VAL A 109 -4.28 -12.99 -5.98
N CYS A 110 -3.70 -13.79 -5.10
CA CYS A 110 -2.51 -14.58 -5.38
C CYS A 110 -2.92 -15.95 -5.93
N PRO A 111 -2.59 -16.30 -7.19
CA PRO A 111 -3.01 -17.58 -7.78
C PRO A 111 -2.40 -18.80 -7.09
N LYS A 112 -1.27 -18.64 -6.40
CA LYS A 112 -0.53 -19.74 -5.76
C LYS A 112 -1.31 -20.37 -4.60
N ASP A 113 -1.94 -19.53 -3.76
CA ASP A 113 -2.54 -19.98 -2.50
C ASP A 113 -3.95 -19.41 -2.25
N ASN A 114 -4.47 -18.64 -3.21
CA ASN A 114 -5.76 -17.94 -3.13
C ASN A 114 -5.85 -16.88 -2.03
N ALA A 115 -4.71 -16.33 -1.58
CA ALA A 115 -4.73 -15.14 -0.74
C ALA A 115 -5.46 -13.99 -1.45
N LYS A 116 -6.27 -13.24 -0.70
CA LYS A 116 -7.14 -12.21 -1.29
C LYS A 116 -7.09 -10.91 -0.51
N TRP A 117 -7.21 -9.82 -1.25
CA TRP A 117 -7.30 -8.45 -0.75
C TRP A 117 -8.38 -7.67 -1.49
N ILE A 118 -8.96 -6.69 -0.84
CA ILE A 118 -9.88 -5.74 -1.48
C ILE A 118 -9.05 -4.81 -2.38
N LEU A 119 -9.37 -4.74 -3.68
CA LEU A 119 -8.62 -3.95 -4.66
C LEU A 119 -8.52 -2.46 -4.25
N LEU A 120 -9.62 -1.88 -3.77
CA LEU A 120 -9.69 -0.44 -3.48
C LEU A 120 -8.92 -0.05 -2.21
N THR A 121 -8.79 -0.94 -1.24
CA THR A 121 -8.21 -0.63 0.08
C THR A 121 -6.90 -1.35 0.37
N GLY A 122 -6.63 -2.49 -0.28
CA GLY A 122 -5.53 -3.39 0.02
C GLY A 122 -5.74 -4.23 1.28
N GLN A 123 -6.93 -4.17 1.89
CA GLN A 123 -7.21 -4.94 3.11
C GLN A 123 -7.24 -6.44 2.80
N PRO A 124 -6.48 -7.26 3.55
CA PRO A 124 -6.53 -8.72 3.40
C PRO A 124 -7.89 -9.27 3.82
N THR A 125 -8.38 -10.27 3.06
CA THR A 125 -9.68 -10.92 3.30
C THR A 125 -9.59 -12.43 3.43
N ALA A 126 -8.52 -13.04 2.91
CA ALA A 126 -8.30 -14.47 3.00
C ALA A 126 -6.81 -14.81 2.91
N VAL A 127 -6.38 -15.82 3.67
CA VAL A 127 -5.04 -16.43 3.70
C VAL A 127 -3.97 -15.48 4.24
N ALA A 128 -3.64 -14.41 3.51
CA ALA A 128 -2.62 -13.45 3.94
C ALA A 128 -3.15 -12.54 5.07
N ASN A 129 -2.26 -12.17 6.00
CA ASN A 129 -2.55 -11.25 7.10
C ASN A 129 -1.91 -9.86 6.89
N VAL A 130 -1.13 -9.71 5.81
CA VAL A 130 -0.42 -8.46 5.46
C VAL A 130 -0.99 -7.88 4.17
N PRO A 131 -1.06 -6.54 4.04
CA PRO A 131 -1.52 -5.90 2.81
C PRO A 131 -0.50 -6.08 1.68
N PRO A 132 -0.87 -5.89 0.41
CA PRO A 132 0.08 -5.78 -0.68
C PRO A 132 1.06 -4.62 -0.44
N LYS A 133 2.31 -4.76 -0.87
CA LYS A 133 3.29 -3.67 -0.84
C LYS A 133 2.76 -2.49 -1.64
N THR A 134 2.81 -1.29 -1.06
CA THR A 134 2.33 -0.06 -1.69
C THR A 134 3.47 0.91 -1.97
N TYR A 135 3.26 1.80 -2.93
CA TYR A 135 4.21 2.82 -3.33
C TYR A 135 3.61 4.22 -3.22
N LEU A 136 4.48 5.22 -3.13
CA LEU A 136 4.08 6.61 -3.07
C LEU A 136 3.64 7.09 -4.46
N SER A 137 2.72 8.05 -4.49
CA SER A 137 2.32 8.69 -5.73
C SER A 137 1.95 10.16 -5.52
N ASN A 138 2.14 10.93 -6.60
CA ASN A 138 1.68 12.31 -6.69
C ASN A 138 0.87 12.46 -7.99
N TYR A 139 -0.36 12.91 -7.85
CA TYR A 139 -1.27 13.15 -8.97
C TYR A 139 -1.47 14.66 -9.18
N ASP A 140 -1.12 15.13 -10.37
CA ASP A 140 -1.43 16.48 -10.82
C ASP A 140 -2.74 16.47 -11.65
N ALA A 141 -3.80 17.01 -11.05
CA ALA A 141 -5.11 17.08 -11.70
C ALA A 141 -5.17 18.06 -12.89
N ASN A 142 -4.26 19.06 -12.95
CA ASN A 142 -4.27 20.03 -14.04
C ASN A 142 -3.70 19.42 -15.34
N SER A 143 -2.63 18.65 -15.22
CA SER A 143 -2.01 17.96 -16.36
C SER A 143 -2.55 16.54 -16.55
N ASN A 144 -3.33 16.01 -15.61
CA ASN A 144 -3.80 14.64 -15.53
C ASN A 144 -2.64 13.62 -15.58
N VAL A 145 -1.59 13.89 -14.81
CA VAL A 145 -0.39 13.06 -14.72
C VAL A 145 -0.24 12.47 -13.34
N LEU A 146 0.00 11.16 -13.28
CA LEU A 146 0.30 10.41 -12.08
C LEU A 146 1.78 10.01 -12.06
N ASN A 147 2.51 10.47 -11.05
CA ASN A 147 3.89 10.08 -10.78
C ASN A 147 3.90 9.03 -9.66
N ILE A 148 4.59 7.91 -9.85
CA ILE A 148 4.71 6.80 -8.90
C ILE A 148 6.19 6.61 -8.59
N TYR A 149 6.54 6.51 -7.30
CA TYR A 149 7.94 6.43 -6.87
C TYR A 149 8.12 5.68 -5.55
N TYR A 150 9.38 5.20 -5.35
CA TYR A 150 9.82 4.57 -4.10
C TYR A 150 11.30 4.82 -3.89
#